data_40dce2418115ca49496c970c144ea2ec
#
_entry.id   40dce2418115ca49496c970c144ea2ec
#
_cell.length_a   1.000
_cell.length_b   1.000
_cell.length_c   1.000
_cell.angle_alpha   90.00
_cell.angle_beta   90.00
_cell.angle_gamma   90.00
#
_symmetry.space_group_name_H-M   'P 1'
#
loop_
_entity.id
_entity.type
_entity.pdbx_description
1 polymer ?
#
loop_
_entity_poly.entity_id
_entity_poly.type
_entity_poly.pdbx_seq_one_letter_code
_entity_poly.pdbx_strand_id
1 'polypeptide(L)'
;MSGPDHERDGSFERVLAGDPRLEPYRSLRDPDLVRAGEGEGWFIGEQALVLERMLARRGTTISILASGRMAPRAVEIRRASADPAVPILVAEDAVIESLVGFELHRGLLALGRRPEDGRARIDAALADRSRAVALLACEEIRNIDNIGLLFRNAAAFGVAGVLLSPGCHDPLYRKSLRVSIGHALDVPFARLEDLAGDLRAMRERHGLALLGTATDPGAVAIQRLEPPRRLVLLVGSEFPGLSPAAKSACDRLVRIPMARGVDSLNVGVAAAACLSHLRGDLLEAEQPAT
;
A
#
# COMPACT_ATOMS: atom_id res chain seq x y z
N MET A 1 33.89 10.62 -12.47
CA MET A 1 33.80 10.98 -13.91
C MET A 1 32.51 10.37 -14.43
N SER A 2 31.43 11.12 -14.35
CA SER A 2 30.10 10.73 -14.81
C SER A 2 30.01 10.97 -16.32
N GLY A 3 29.67 9.95 -17.05
CA GLY A 3 29.72 9.94 -18.50
C GLY A 3 28.75 10.92 -19.16
N PRO A 4 29.20 11.61 -20.20
CA PRO A 4 28.40 12.56 -20.96
C PRO A 4 27.37 11.92 -21.92
N ASP A 5 27.23 10.59 -21.94
CA ASP A 5 26.49 9.89 -23.00
C ASP A 5 24.96 9.90 -22.82
N HIS A 6 24.45 9.95 -21.59
CA HIS A 6 23.00 9.94 -21.34
C HIS A 6 22.31 11.28 -21.58
N GLU A 7 23.05 12.37 -21.57
CA GLU A 7 22.56 13.72 -21.88
C GLU A 7 22.41 13.93 -23.41
N ARG A 8 23.20 13.19 -24.20
CA ARG A 8 23.19 13.27 -25.67
C ARG A 8 22.09 12.44 -26.35
N ASP A 9 21.58 11.42 -25.66
CA ASP A 9 20.53 10.54 -26.22
C ASP A 9 19.10 10.95 -25.80
N GLY A 10 18.93 12.11 -25.13
CA GLY A 10 17.62 12.60 -24.67
C GLY A 10 16.99 11.75 -23.55
N SER A 11 17.78 10.94 -22.84
CA SER A 11 17.25 10.03 -21.83
C SER A 11 16.82 10.74 -20.53
N PHE A 12 17.27 11.96 -20.27
CA PHE A 12 16.83 12.84 -19.18
C PHE A 12 17.08 14.31 -19.50
N GLU A 13 16.47 15.21 -18.74
CA GLU A 13 16.67 16.66 -18.84
C GLU A 13 17.26 17.22 -17.55
N ARG A 14 18.33 18.03 -17.64
CA ARG A 14 18.83 18.80 -16.50
C ARG A 14 17.97 20.02 -16.26
N VAL A 15 17.59 20.22 -14.99
CA VAL A 15 16.73 21.33 -14.59
C VAL A 15 17.37 22.14 -13.47
N LEU A 16 17.06 23.46 -13.44
CA LEU A 16 17.49 24.37 -12.41
C LEU A 16 16.37 24.61 -11.39
N ALA A 17 16.70 25.17 -10.23
CA ALA A 17 15.77 25.41 -9.12
C ALA A 17 14.48 26.17 -9.47
N GLY A 18 14.49 26.98 -10.53
CA GLY A 18 13.32 27.76 -11.01
C GLY A 18 12.48 27.05 -12.07
N ASP A 19 12.78 25.81 -12.43
CA ASP A 19 11.98 25.06 -13.42
C ASP A 19 10.56 24.81 -12.88
N PRO A 20 9.50 25.24 -13.58
CA PRO A 20 8.12 25.13 -13.10
C PRO A 20 7.67 23.66 -12.93
N ARG A 21 8.31 22.71 -13.61
CA ARG A 21 8.01 21.26 -13.47
C ARG A 21 8.46 20.71 -12.12
N LEU A 22 9.27 21.44 -11.36
CA LEU A 22 9.67 21.09 -10.01
C LEU A 22 8.65 21.49 -8.94
N GLU A 23 7.67 22.35 -9.28
CA GLU A 23 6.70 22.85 -8.30
C GLU A 23 5.92 21.73 -7.59
N PRO A 24 5.48 20.63 -8.24
CA PRO A 24 4.82 19.51 -7.57
C PRO A 24 5.69 18.79 -6.52
N TYR A 25 7.00 18.98 -6.56
CA TYR A 25 7.95 18.40 -5.61
C TYR A 25 8.29 19.34 -4.45
N ARG A 26 7.75 20.59 -4.48
CA ARG A 26 8.04 21.60 -3.45
C ARG A 26 7.25 21.32 -2.17
N SER A 27 7.94 21.34 -1.01
CA SER A 27 7.31 21.26 0.31
C SER A 27 6.31 20.10 0.42
N LEU A 28 6.73 18.90 0.04
CA LEU A 28 5.92 17.68 -0.11
C LEU A 28 5.07 17.40 1.15
N ARG A 29 3.83 17.90 1.12
CA ARG A 29 2.81 17.54 2.10
C ARG A 29 1.78 16.66 1.42
N ASP A 30 1.69 15.39 1.84
CA ASP A 30 0.76 14.44 1.26
C ASP A 30 -0.70 14.93 1.18
N PRO A 31 -1.27 15.66 2.18
CA PRO A 31 -2.62 16.20 2.07
C PRO A 31 -2.82 17.22 0.93
N ASP A 32 -1.78 18.00 0.62
CA ASP A 32 -1.85 18.99 -0.47
C ASP A 32 -1.81 18.29 -1.83
N LEU A 33 -1.01 17.24 -1.96
CA LEU A 33 -0.93 16.41 -3.16
C LEU A 33 -2.27 15.70 -3.48
N VAL A 34 -2.98 15.24 -2.46
CA VAL A 34 -4.31 14.60 -2.64
C VAL A 34 -5.31 15.54 -3.32
N ARG A 35 -5.18 16.87 -3.13
CA ARG A 35 -6.04 17.88 -3.72
C ARG A 35 -5.53 18.46 -5.03
N ALA A 36 -4.31 18.13 -5.42
CA ALA A 36 -3.66 18.64 -6.61
C ALA A 36 -4.17 17.94 -7.89
N GLY A 37 -3.73 18.39 -9.06
CA GLY A 37 -4.01 17.71 -10.32
C GLY A 37 -5.46 17.88 -10.78
N GLU A 38 -6.05 19.09 -10.68
CA GLU A 38 -7.41 19.36 -11.14
C GLU A 38 -8.49 18.43 -10.53
N GLY A 39 -8.23 17.92 -9.32
CA GLY A 39 -9.12 17.01 -8.61
C GLY A 39 -8.82 15.52 -8.81
N GLU A 40 -7.91 15.13 -9.70
CA GLU A 40 -7.48 13.75 -9.88
C GLU A 40 -6.66 13.23 -8.68
N GLY A 41 -6.00 14.15 -7.97
CA GLY A 41 -5.10 13.84 -6.87
C GLY A 41 -3.75 13.29 -7.32
N TRP A 42 -2.71 13.67 -6.59
CA TRP A 42 -1.36 13.19 -6.85
C TRP A 42 -0.80 12.46 -5.63
N PHE A 43 0.32 11.77 -5.85
CA PHE A 43 1.13 11.20 -4.78
C PHE A 43 2.61 11.21 -5.20
N ILE A 44 3.49 11.08 -4.21
CA ILE A 44 4.93 10.96 -4.44
C ILE A 44 5.41 9.57 -4.03
N GLY A 45 6.07 8.90 -4.97
CA GLY A 45 6.87 7.71 -4.70
C GLY A 45 8.32 8.08 -4.41
N GLU A 46 8.93 7.37 -3.46
CA GLU A 46 10.34 7.49 -3.10
C GLU A 46 10.99 6.12 -3.17
N GLN A 47 12.22 6.01 -3.69
CA GLN A 47 13.01 4.79 -3.89
C GLN A 47 12.75 4.06 -5.22
N ALA A 48 13.80 3.34 -5.67
CA ALA A 48 13.79 2.62 -6.95
C ALA A 48 12.66 1.57 -7.04
N LEU A 49 12.44 0.77 -6.00
CA LEU A 49 11.40 -0.26 -5.99
C LEU A 49 9.98 0.32 -6.09
N VAL A 50 9.74 1.49 -5.50
CA VAL A 50 8.45 2.18 -5.64
C VAL A 50 8.30 2.71 -7.07
N LEU A 51 9.36 3.31 -7.63
CA LEU A 51 9.38 3.78 -9.02
C LEU A 51 9.13 2.64 -10.01
N GLU A 52 9.74 1.48 -9.82
CA GLU A 52 9.51 0.29 -10.66
C GLU A 52 8.02 -0.08 -10.70
N ARG A 53 7.34 -0.06 -9.55
CA ARG A 53 5.89 -0.35 -9.48
C ARG A 53 5.02 0.76 -10.09
N MET A 54 5.41 2.02 -9.90
CA MET A 54 4.71 3.14 -10.53
C MET A 54 4.77 3.03 -12.06
N LEU A 55 5.93 2.73 -12.61
CA LEU A 55 6.19 2.61 -14.04
C LEU A 55 5.68 1.29 -14.66
N ALA A 56 5.34 0.29 -13.85
CA ALA A 56 4.69 -0.94 -14.33
C ALA A 56 3.28 -0.68 -14.90
N ARG A 57 2.71 0.49 -14.64
CA ARG A 57 1.38 0.90 -15.09
C ARG A 57 1.46 2.19 -15.90
N ARG A 58 1.09 2.14 -17.17
CA ARG A 58 1.03 3.32 -18.03
C ARG A 58 0.13 4.40 -17.44
N GLY A 59 0.58 5.65 -17.53
CA GLY A 59 -0.18 6.82 -17.10
C GLY A 59 -0.20 7.06 -15.59
N THR A 60 0.33 6.15 -14.77
CA THR A 60 0.43 6.36 -13.32
C THR A 60 1.51 7.39 -12.98
N THR A 61 2.68 7.33 -13.63
CA THR A 61 3.80 8.25 -13.36
C THR A 61 3.73 9.46 -14.28
N ILE A 62 3.77 10.65 -13.69
CA ILE A 62 3.76 11.93 -14.41
C ILE A 62 5.18 12.36 -14.75
N SER A 63 6.09 12.29 -13.77
CA SER A 63 7.49 12.65 -13.94
C SER A 63 8.36 11.97 -12.89
N ILE A 64 9.66 11.93 -13.15
CA ILE A 64 10.68 11.41 -12.23
C ILE A 64 11.64 12.56 -11.94
N LEU A 65 11.96 12.80 -10.66
CA LEU A 65 13.00 13.73 -10.23
C LEU A 65 14.16 12.91 -9.63
N ALA A 66 15.34 13.06 -10.20
CA ALA A 66 16.52 12.31 -9.80
C ALA A 66 17.71 13.25 -9.54
N SER A 67 18.54 12.90 -8.57
CA SER A 67 19.87 13.48 -8.43
C SER A 67 20.78 12.99 -9.56
N GLY A 68 21.85 13.73 -9.85
CA GLY A 68 22.83 13.32 -10.87
C GLY A 68 23.36 11.90 -10.66
N ARG A 69 23.54 11.49 -9.39
CA ARG A 69 23.96 10.13 -9.01
C ARG A 69 22.93 9.07 -9.35
N MET A 70 21.64 9.39 -9.23
CA MET A 70 20.53 8.45 -9.46
C MET A 70 19.98 8.48 -10.89
N ALA A 71 20.37 9.44 -11.73
CA ALA A 71 19.90 9.55 -13.10
C ALA A 71 20.12 8.27 -13.93
N PRO A 72 21.29 7.59 -13.92
CA PRO A 72 21.47 6.34 -14.67
C PRO A 72 20.49 5.24 -14.22
N ARG A 73 20.27 5.11 -12.91
CA ARG A 73 19.30 4.11 -12.39
C ARG A 73 17.87 4.45 -12.78
N ALA A 74 17.48 5.72 -12.72
CA ALA A 74 16.16 6.16 -13.18
C ALA A 74 15.92 5.86 -14.66
N VAL A 75 16.91 6.09 -15.50
CA VAL A 75 16.86 5.77 -16.95
C VAL A 75 16.74 4.27 -17.19
N GLU A 76 17.51 3.46 -16.46
CA GLU A 76 17.44 1.99 -16.54
C GLU A 76 16.04 1.48 -16.21
N ILE A 77 15.48 1.90 -15.05
CA ILE A 77 14.15 1.49 -14.61
C ILE A 77 13.08 1.92 -15.63
N ARG A 78 13.13 3.18 -16.10
CA ARG A 78 12.17 3.68 -17.10
C ARG A 78 12.25 2.91 -18.41
N ARG A 79 13.45 2.61 -18.93
CA ARG A 79 13.62 1.86 -20.18
C ARG A 79 13.06 0.44 -20.10
N ALA A 80 13.17 -0.21 -18.95
CA ALA A 80 12.65 -1.56 -18.71
C ALA A 80 11.15 -1.60 -18.38
N SER A 81 10.47 -0.45 -18.31
CA SER A 81 9.10 -0.32 -17.81
C SER A 81 8.03 -0.35 -18.91
N ALA A 82 6.76 -0.42 -18.49
CA ALA A 82 5.61 -0.30 -19.37
C ALA A 82 5.39 1.15 -19.89
N ASP A 83 6.05 2.14 -19.26
CA ASP A 83 5.88 3.57 -19.59
C ASP A 83 7.25 4.28 -19.84
N PRO A 84 7.93 3.96 -20.94
CA PRO A 84 9.28 4.47 -21.22
C PRO A 84 9.30 5.95 -21.61
N ALA A 85 8.15 6.59 -21.82
CA ALA A 85 8.06 8.00 -22.24
C ALA A 85 8.02 8.99 -21.07
N VAL A 86 7.94 8.54 -19.82
CA VAL A 86 7.89 9.40 -18.64
C VAL A 86 9.13 10.28 -18.55
N PRO A 87 8.99 11.62 -18.41
CA PRO A 87 10.12 12.54 -18.33
C PRO A 87 10.94 12.31 -17.06
N ILE A 88 12.26 12.36 -17.19
CA ILE A 88 13.20 12.35 -16.08
C ILE A 88 13.84 13.72 -15.98
N LEU A 89 13.61 14.39 -14.88
CA LEU A 89 14.19 15.67 -14.49
C LEU A 89 15.39 15.39 -13.59
N VAL A 90 16.55 15.93 -13.94
CA VAL A 90 17.77 15.76 -13.13
C VAL A 90 18.18 17.10 -12.57
N ALA A 91 18.28 17.18 -11.25
CA ALA A 91 18.73 18.37 -10.53
C ALA A 91 19.90 18.06 -9.61
N GLU A 92 20.62 19.11 -9.20
CA GLU A 92 21.65 19.00 -8.16
C GLU A 92 21.02 18.64 -6.81
N ASP A 93 21.76 17.88 -5.99
CA ASP A 93 21.28 17.43 -4.67
C ASP A 93 20.81 18.61 -3.80
N ALA A 94 21.54 19.73 -3.78
CA ALA A 94 21.17 20.94 -3.05
C ALA A 94 19.83 21.55 -3.53
N VAL A 95 19.54 21.46 -4.83
CA VAL A 95 18.25 21.92 -5.39
C VAL A 95 17.12 21.00 -4.90
N ILE A 96 17.31 19.69 -4.97
CA ILE A 96 16.31 18.72 -4.52
C ILE A 96 16.02 18.89 -3.03
N GLU A 97 17.05 18.97 -2.19
CA GLU A 97 16.91 19.17 -0.74
C GLU A 97 16.15 20.46 -0.40
N SER A 98 16.47 21.55 -1.10
CA SER A 98 15.76 22.83 -0.93
C SER A 98 14.28 22.75 -1.32
N LEU A 99 13.94 21.91 -2.28
CA LEU A 99 12.56 21.70 -2.74
C LEU A 99 11.74 20.90 -1.74
N VAL A 100 12.28 19.75 -1.32
CA VAL A 100 11.52 18.79 -0.50
C VAL A 100 11.48 19.18 0.99
N GLY A 101 12.41 20.01 1.45
CA GLY A 101 12.49 20.47 2.83
C GLY A 101 13.02 19.43 3.84
N PHE A 102 13.65 18.37 3.36
CA PHE A 102 14.31 17.33 4.16
C PHE A 102 15.48 16.71 3.39
N GLU A 103 16.38 16.06 4.10
CA GLU A 103 17.51 15.36 3.50
C GLU A 103 17.03 14.13 2.71
N LEU A 104 17.25 14.14 1.39
CA LEU A 104 16.85 13.05 0.51
C LEU A 104 17.97 12.01 0.38
N HIS A 105 18.05 11.07 1.30
CA HIS A 105 19.12 10.06 1.35
C HIS A 105 19.30 9.23 0.08
N ARG A 106 18.28 9.10 -0.76
CA ARG A 106 18.29 8.23 -1.94
C ARG A 106 18.17 8.95 -3.29
N GLY A 107 17.99 10.27 -3.32
CA GLY A 107 18.07 11.10 -4.52
C GLY A 107 17.11 10.71 -5.67
N LEU A 108 15.99 10.05 -5.40
CA LEU A 108 15.03 9.61 -6.39
C LEU A 108 13.60 9.76 -5.91
N LEU A 109 12.81 10.56 -6.62
CA LEU A 109 11.39 10.77 -6.41
C LEU A 109 10.62 10.58 -7.71
N ALA A 110 9.35 10.24 -7.62
CA ALA A 110 8.44 10.19 -8.76
C ALA A 110 7.08 10.76 -8.38
N LEU A 111 6.57 11.65 -9.22
CA LEU A 111 5.22 12.17 -9.13
C LEU A 111 4.27 11.23 -9.85
N GLY A 112 3.16 10.86 -9.22
CA GLY A 112 2.15 9.98 -9.79
C GLY A 112 0.73 10.49 -9.64
N ARG A 113 -0.17 10.05 -10.53
CA ARG A 113 -1.62 10.18 -10.41
C ARG A 113 -2.16 9.11 -9.49
N ARG A 114 -3.09 9.47 -8.63
CA ARG A 114 -3.76 8.50 -7.75
C ARG A 114 -4.57 7.53 -8.60
N PRO A 115 -4.50 6.22 -8.32
CA PRO A 115 -5.38 5.27 -8.96
C PRO A 115 -6.84 5.50 -8.54
N GLU A 116 -7.77 5.07 -9.37
CA GLU A 116 -9.18 5.01 -9.02
C GLU A 116 -9.42 4.13 -7.78
N ASP A 117 -10.58 4.31 -7.13
CA ASP A 117 -11.04 3.45 -6.04
C ASP A 117 -10.98 1.98 -6.46
N GLY A 118 -10.39 1.15 -5.62
CA GLY A 118 -10.22 -0.27 -5.89
C GLY A 118 -11.48 -1.12 -5.77
N ARG A 119 -12.64 -0.53 -5.47
CA ARG A 119 -13.91 -1.23 -5.23
C ARG A 119 -14.29 -2.17 -6.38
N ALA A 120 -14.26 -1.69 -7.61
CA ALA A 120 -14.59 -2.50 -8.78
C ALA A 120 -13.67 -3.73 -8.92
N ARG A 121 -12.39 -3.60 -8.59
CA ARG A 121 -11.42 -4.72 -8.60
C ARG A 121 -11.69 -5.71 -7.47
N ILE A 122 -12.08 -5.22 -6.29
CA ILE A 122 -12.48 -6.05 -5.14
C ILE A 122 -13.76 -6.83 -5.50
N ASP A 123 -14.77 -6.15 -6.05
CA ASP A 123 -16.02 -6.77 -6.45
C ASP A 123 -15.81 -7.85 -7.53
N ALA A 124 -14.92 -7.60 -8.50
CA ALA A 124 -14.53 -8.58 -9.50
C ALA A 124 -13.86 -9.82 -8.89
N ALA A 125 -12.99 -9.63 -7.90
CA ALA A 125 -12.36 -10.75 -7.18
C ALA A 125 -13.38 -11.55 -6.34
N LEU A 126 -14.44 -10.93 -5.87
CA LEU A 126 -15.51 -11.56 -5.09
C LEU A 126 -16.58 -12.26 -5.95
N ALA A 127 -16.67 -11.94 -7.23
CA ALA A 127 -17.75 -12.40 -8.14
C ALA A 127 -17.78 -13.92 -8.27
N ASP A 128 -16.63 -14.58 -8.39
CA ASP A 128 -16.55 -16.04 -8.45
C ASP A 128 -16.58 -16.63 -7.03
N ARG A 129 -17.73 -17.15 -6.64
CA ARG A 129 -17.95 -17.76 -5.32
C ARG A 129 -17.22 -19.09 -5.12
N SER A 130 -16.76 -19.73 -6.17
CA SER A 130 -16.01 -21.00 -6.09
C SER A 130 -14.56 -20.81 -5.68
N ARG A 131 -13.99 -19.61 -5.92
CA ARG A 131 -12.60 -19.28 -5.61
C ARG A 131 -12.39 -18.95 -4.14
N ALA A 132 -11.27 -19.39 -3.61
CA ALA A 132 -10.80 -18.94 -2.31
C ALA A 132 -10.40 -17.45 -2.41
N VAL A 133 -10.82 -16.65 -1.44
CA VAL A 133 -10.51 -15.22 -1.41
C VAL A 133 -10.33 -14.74 0.02
N ALA A 134 -9.36 -13.88 0.24
CA ALA A 134 -9.18 -13.16 1.50
C ALA A 134 -9.18 -11.66 1.24
N LEU A 135 -9.86 -10.91 2.10
CA LEU A 135 -9.76 -9.47 2.21
C LEU A 135 -9.16 -9.10 3.56
N LEU A 136 -8.54 -7.94 3.65
CA LEU A 136 -8.07 -7.35 4.89
C LEU A 136 -8.90 -6.10 5.17
N ALA A 137 -9.55 -6.01 6.33
CA ALA A 137 -10.26 -4.82 6.76
C ALA A 137 -9.52 -4.15 7.92
N CYS A 138 -9.34 -2.84 7.85
CA CYS A 138 -8.57 -2.04 8.78
C CYS A 138 -9.48 -1.00 9.44
N GLU A 139 -9.57 -1.02 10.77
CA GLU A 139 -10.34 -0.06 11.54
C GLU A 139 -9.42 0.90 12.27
N GLU A 140 -9.54 2.21 11.98
CA GLU A 140 -8.85 3.32 12.66
C GLU A 140 -7.31 3.19 12.70
N ILE A 141 -6.71 2.64 11.67
CA ILE A 141 -5.25 2.52 11.57
C ILE A 141 -4.67 3.87 11.17
N ARG A 142 -4.31 4.69 12.14
CA ARG A 142 -3.81 6.06 11.96
C ARG A 142 -2.30 6.15 11.78
N ASN A 143 -1.56 5.12 12.17
CA ASN A 143 -0.11 5.10 12.00
C ASN A 143 0.26 4.76 10.56
N ILE A 144 1.02 5.66 9.93
CA ILE A 144 1.44 5.55 8.53
C ILE A 144 2.27 4.28 8.28
N ASP A 145 3.16 3.92 9.20
CA ASP A 145 4.01 2.74 9.06
C ASP A 145 3.17 1.47 9.10
N ASN A 146 2.16 1.43 9.99
CA ASN A 146 1.26 0.29 10.10
C ASN A 146 0.41 0.10 8.82
N ILE A 147 -0.08 1.19 8.21
CA ILE A 147 -0.75 1.10 6.90
C ILE A 147 0.20 0.50 5.86
N GLY A 148 1.43 1.01 5.75
CA GLY A 148 2.42 0.47 4.83
C GLY A 148 2.71 -1.02 5.05
N LEU A 149 2.87 -1.46 6.31
CA LEU A 149 3.07 -2.86 6.66
C LEU A 149 1.86 -3.74 6.30
N LEU A 150 0.64 -3.27 6.54
CA LEU A 150 -0.58 -4.00 6.23
C LEU A 150 -0.72 -4.22 4.71
N PHE A 151 -0.43 -3.22 3.89
CA PHE A 151 -0.42 -3.38 2.43
C PHE A 151 0.69 -4.32 1.94
N ARG A 152 1.87 -4.28 2.56
CA ARG A 152 2.95 -5.22 2.26
C ARG A 152 2.55 -6.66 2.60
N ASN A 153 1.93 -6.88 3.75
CA ASN A 153 1.39 -8.18 4.15
C ASN A 153 0.26 -8.63 3.22
N ALA A 154 -0.67 -7.73 2.87
CA ALA A 154 -1.74 -8.02 1.94
C ALA A 154 -1.21 -8.54 0.59
N ALA A 155 -0.17 -7.90 0.06
CA ALA A 155 0.49 -8.37 -1.16
C ALA A 155 1.18 -9.73 -0.96
N ALA A 156 1.93 -9.89 0.13
CA ALA A 156 2.68 -11.11 0.41
C ALA A 156 1.80 -12.36 0.57
N PHE A 157 0.59 -12.19 1.14
CA PHE A 157 -0.35 -13.28 1.38
C PHE A 157 -1.50 -13.35 0.36
N GLY A 158 -1.37 -12.70 -0.80
CA GLY A 158 -2.36 -12.78 -1.88
C GLY A 158 -3.76 -12.31 -1.48
N VAL A 159 -3.83 -11.25 -0.64
CA VAL A 159 -5.09 -10.62 -0.26
C VAL A 159 -5.66 -9.88 -1.46
N ALA A 160 -6.91 -10.15 -1.81
CA ALA A 160 -7.56 -9.61 -3.01
C ALA A 160 -7.92 -8.12 -2.91
N GLY A 161 -7.95 -7.57 -1.69
CA GLY A 161 -8.19 -6.14 -1.48
C GLY A 161 -8.16 -5.74 -0.01
N VAL A 162 -7.95 -4.46 0.24
CA VAL A 162 -7.94 -3.85 1.57
C VAL A 162 -9.13 -2.90 1.72
N LEU A 163 -9.87 -3.06 2.80
CA LEU A 163 -11.01 -2.22 3.17
C LEU A 163 -10.59 -1.32 4.34
N LEU A 164 -10.79 -0.03 4.21
CA LEU A 164 -10.33 0.97 5.17
C LEU A 164 -11.50 1.70 5.81
N SER A 165 -11.55 1.81 7.12
CA SER A 165 -12.48 2.74 7.79
C SER A 165 -12.11 4.20 7.46
N PRO A 166 -13.04 5.16 7.67
CA PRO A 166 -12.77 6.57 7.37
C PRO A 166 -11.54 7.13 8.09
N GLY A 167 -11.28 6.70 9.33
CA GLY A 167 -10.16 7.17 10.14
C GLY A 167 -8.81 6.52 9.84
N CYS A 168 -8.74 5.58 8.89
CA CYS A 168 -7.47 5.01 8.48
C CYS A 168 -6.62 6.02 7.71
N HIS A 169 -5.30 5.97 7.93
CA HIS A 169 -4.36 6.78 7.16
C HIS A 169 -4.41 6.41 5.67
N ASP A 170 -3.93 7.31 4.83
CA ASP A 170 -3.92 7.09 3.38
C ASP A 170 -2.74 6.18 2.97
N PRO A 171 -2.99 5.05 2.27
CA PRO A 171 -1.93 4.14 1.85
C PRO A 171 -1.00 4.71 0.77
N LEU A 172 -1.41 5.75 0.07
CA LEU A 172 -0.61 6.39 -0.98
C LEU A 172 0.24 7.56 -0.48
N TYR A 173 0.27 7.84 0.82
CA TYR A 173 1.23 8.77 1.37
C TYR A 173 2.66 8.21 1.21
N ARG A 174 3.59 9.11 0.91
CA ARG A 174 5.00 8.78 0.60
C ARG A 174 5.61 7.76 1.57
N LYS A 175 5.40 7.94 2.87
CA LYS A 175 5.94 7.04 3.90
C LYS A 175 5.29 5.66 3.85
N SER A 176 3.96 5.57 3.65
CA SER A 176 3.25 4.29 3.48
C SER A 176 3.72 3.54 2.23
N LEU A 177 3.88 4.25 1.11
CA LEU A 177 4.42 3.68 -0.13
C LEU A 177 5.83 3.13 0.07
N ARG A 178 6.68 3.86 0.81
CA ARG A 178 8.03 3.40 1.13
C ARG A 178 8.04 2.13 1.98
N VAL A 179 7.25 2.08 3.04
CA VAL A 179 7.15 0.93 3.94
C VAL A 179 6.54 -0.28 3.24
N SER A 180 5.52 -0.07 2.41
CA SER A 180 4.91 -1.12 1.60
C SER A 180 5.76 -1.54 0.39
N ILE A 181 6.90 -0.89 0.12
CA ILE A 181 7.72 -1.07 -1.09
C ILE A 181 6.86 -0.89 -2.36
N GLY A 182 5.90 0.06 -2.33
CA GLY A 182 4.97 0.33 -3.42
C GLY A 182 3.81 -0.66 -3.58
N HIS A 183 3.69 -1.69 -2.74
CA HIS A 183 2.58 -2.65 -2.84
C HIS A 183 1.20 -2.02 -2.63
N ALA A 184 1.11 -0.85 -1.99
CA ALA A 184 -0.13 -0.09 -1.91
C ALA A 184 -0.65 0.38 -3.29
N LEU A 185 0.18 0.36 -4.34
CA LEU A 185 -0.25 0.58 -5.71
C LEU A 185 -0.84 -0.68 -6.36
N ASP A 186 -0.40 -1.87 -5.94
CA ASP A 186 -0.79 -3.14 -6.55
C ASP A 186 -2.07 -3.71 -5.95
N VAL A 187 -2.16 -3.67 -4.62
CA VAL A 187 -3.32 -4.19 -3.88
C VAL A 187 -4.47 -3.19 -3.97
N PRO A 188 -5.63 -3.57 -4.53
CA PRO A 188 -6.79 -2.69 -4.58
C PRO A 188 -7.28 -2.38 -3.17
N PHE A 189 -7.72 -1.14 -2.95
CA PHE A 189 -8.31 -0.75 -1.67
C PHE A 189 -9.52 0.15 -1.88
N ALA A 190 -10.44 0.12 -0.90
CA ALA A 190 -11.60 0.98 -0.87
C ALA A 190 -11.83 1.53 0.55
N ARG A 191 -12.34 2.75 0.66
CA ARG A 191 -12.83 3.29 1.92
C ARG A 191 -14.31 2.97 2.09
N LEU A 192 -14.66 2.55 3.31
CA LEU A 192 -16.03 2.23 3.70
C LEU A 192 -16.51 3.27 4.70
N GLU A 193 -17.70 3.85 4.48
CA GLU A 193 -18.29 4.85 5.37
C GLU A 193 -18.76 4.23 6.69
N ASP A 194 -19.44 3.09 6.62
CA ASP A 194 -19.81 2.26 7.78
C ASP A 194 -19.13 0.89 7.67
N LEU A 195 -17.92 0.79 8.24
CA LEU A 195 -17.13 -0.45 8.14
C LEU A 195 -17.93 -1.68 8.60
N ALA A 196 -18.60 -1.61 9.74
CA ALA A 196 -19.30 -2.76 10.31
C ALA A 196 -20.54 -3.14 9.49
N GLY A 197 -21.32 -2.15 9.03
CA GLY A 197 -22.50 -2.36 8.19
C GLY A 197 -22.14 -2.88 6.80
N ASP A 198 -21.14 -2.24 6.18
CA ASP A 198 -20.66 -2.64 4.86
C ASP A 198 -20.11 -4.07 4.86
N LEU A 199 -19.34 -4.44 5.90
CA LEU A 199 -18.80 -5.79 6.04
C LEU A 199 -19.90 -6.84 6.22
N ARG A 200 -20.95 -6.55 7.01
CA ARG A 200 -22.13 -7.44 7.11
C ARG A 200 -22.81 -7.63 5.75
N ALA A 201 -23.04 -6.56 5.01
CA ALA A 201 -23.61 -6.63 3.68
C ALA A 201 -22.75 -7.44 2.70
N MET A 202 -21.42 -7.25 2.74
CA MET A 202 -20.48 -8.03 1.92
C MET A 202 -20.47 -9.52 2.31
N ARG A 203 -20.52 -9.83 3.62
CA ARG A 203 -20.65 -11.21 4.11
C ARG A 203 -21.85 -11.92 3.51
N GLU A 204 -23.03 -11.30 3.59
CA GLU A 204 -24.28 -11.87 3.07
C GLU A 204 -24.24 -12.03 1.56
N ARG A 205 -23.79 -10.99 0.84
CA ARG A 205 -23.74 -11.00 -0.62
C ARG A 205 -22.74 -12.00 -1.17
N HIS A 206 -21.58 -12.16 -0.55
CA HIS A 206 -20.46 -12.90 -1.12
C HIS A 206 -20.08 -14.17 -0.35
N GLY A 207 -20.74 -14.50 0.75
CA GLY A 207 -20.45 -15.70 1.55
C GLY A 207 -19.06 -15.63 2.20
N LEU A 208 -18.74 -14.51 2.81
CA LEU A 208 -17.44 -14.29 3.48
C LEU A 208 -17.57 -14.60 4.98
N ALA A 209 -16.57 -15.24 5.56
CA ALA A 209 -16.42 -15.33 7.02
C ALA A 209 -15.70 -14.08 7.53
N LEU A 210 -16.27 -13.39 8.52
CA LEU A 210 -15.67 -12.22 9.14
C LEU A 210 -14.90 -12.62 10.41
N LEU A 211 -13.58 -12.47 10.38
CA LEU A 211 -12.66 -12.83 11.46
C LEU A 211 -12.02 -11.56 12.04
N GLY A 212 -12.36 -11.23 13.29
CA GLY A 212 -11.79 -10.05 13.96
C GLY A 212 -10.62 -10.42 14.87
N THR A 213 -9.50 -9.71 14.77
CA THR A 213 -8.38 -9.89 15.70
C THR A 213 -8.72 -9.29 17.08
N ALA A 214 -8.43 -10.02 18.13
CA ALA A 214 -8.63 -9.57 19.50
C ALA A 214 -7.53 -10.14 20.42
N THR A 215 -7.32 -9.47 21.57
CA THR A 215 -6.47 -9.99 22.65
C THR A 215 -7.31 -10.67 23.74
N ASP A 216 -8.62 -10.66 23.60
CA ASP A 216 -9.60 -11.22 24.53
C ASP A 216 -9.33 -12.71 24.77
N PRO A 217 -9.23 -13.19 26.04
CA PRO A 217 -9.06 -14.61 26.36
C PRO A 217 -10.15 -15.51 25.80
N GLY A 218 -11.38 -15.00 25.62
CA GLY A 218 -12.50 -15.71 25.00
C GLY A 218 -12.39 -15.89 23.48
N ALA A 219 -11.48 -15.18 22.81
CA ALA A 219 -11.24 -15.32 21.38
C ALA A 219 -10.57 -16.65 21.06
N VAL A 220 -10.90 -17.22 19.90
CA VAL A 220 -10.34 -18.51 19.42
C VAL A 220 -8.85 -18.32 19.10
N ALA A 221 -7.99 -19.21 19.60
CA ALA A 221 -6.58 -19.21 19.18
C ALA A 221 -6.49 -19.48 17.68
N ILE A 222 -5.79 -18.63 16.94
CA ILE A 222 -5.73 -18.69 15.47
C ILE A 222 -5.33 -20.07 14.97
N GLN A 223 -4.39 -20.77 15.66
CA GLN A 223 -3.91 -22.10 15.31
C GLN A 223 -4.97 -23.20 15.43
N ARG A 224 -6.10 -22.93 16.11
CA ARG A 224 -7.23 -23.87 16.27
C ARG A 224 -8.37 -23.60 15.29
N LEU A 225 -8.23 -22.54 14.49
CA LEU A 225 -9.23 -22.19 13.48
C LEU A 225 -8.91 -22.93 12.18
N GLU A 226 -9.85 -23.67 11.67
CA GLU A 226 -9.81 -24.15 10.29
C GLU A 226 -10.02 -22.94 9.35
N PRO A 227 -9.08 -22.66 8.43
CA PRO A 227 -9.15 -21.47 7.60
C PRO A 227 -10.36 -21.48 6.66
N PRO A 228 -11.28 -20.50 6.76
CA PRO A 228 -12.36 -20.37 5.77
C PRO A 228 -11.80 -20.08 4.39
N ARG A 229 -12.33 -20.70 3.35
CA ARG A 229 -11.90 -20.44 1.97
C ARG A 229 -12.13 -18.98 1.52
N ARG A 230 -13.17 -18.35 2.07
CA ARG A 230 -13.57 -16.97 1.76
C ARG A 230 -13.69 -16.18 3.05
N LEU A 231 -12.86 -15.20 3.23
CA LEU A 231 -12.79 -14.50 4.51
C LEU A 231 -12.45 -13.02 4.39
N VAL A 232 -12.80 -12.27 5.43
CA VAL A 232 -12.24 -10.94 5.74
C VAL A 232 -11.54 -11.05 7.09
N LEU A 233 -10.27 -10.71 7.13
CA LEU A 233 -9.56 -10.51 8.39
C LEU A 233 -9.69 -9.04 8.80
N LEU A 234 -10.32 -8.77 9.96
CA LEU A 234 -10.44 -7.43 10.53
C LEU A 234 -9.32 -7.20 11.53
N VAL A 235 -8.62 -6.08 11.38
CA VAL A 235 -7.62 -5.60 12.33
C VAL A 235 -7.98 -4.20 12.80
N GLY A 236 -7.85 -3.96 14.10
CA GLY A 236 -8.09 -2.65 14.71
C GLY A 236 -6.80 -1.92 15.05
N SER A 237 -6.94 -0.66 15.48
CA SER A 237 -5.82 0.13 15.98
C SER A 237 -5.16 -0.54 17.20
N GLU A 238 -3.94 -0.10 17.53
CA GLU A 238 -3.18 -0.63 18.69
C GLU A 238 -3.91 -0.42 20.00
N PHE A 239 -4.67 0.65 20.10
CA PHE A 239 -5.55 0.95 21.24
C PHE A 239 -6.74 1.79 20.76
N PRO A 240 -7.99 1.39 21.02
CA PRO A 240 -8.47 0.27 21.85
C PRO A 240 -8.68 -1.07 21.12
N GLY A 241 -8.11 -1.27 19.93
CA GLY A 241 -8.36 -2.42 19.06
C GLY A 241 -9.62 -2.22 18.21
N LEU A 242 -10.34 -3.30 17.90
CA LEU A 242 -11.60 -3.24 17.17
C LEU A 242 -12.72 -2.63 18.05
N SER A 243 -13.54 -1.78 17.44
CA SER A 243 -14.73 -1.22 18.09
C SER A 243 -15.75 -2.31 18.47
N PRO A 244 -16.66 -2.04 19.43
CA PRO A 244 -17.76 -2.96 19.73
C PRO A 244 -18.60 -3.31 18.50
N ALA A 245 -18.83 -2.34 17.59
CA ALA A 245 -19.60 -2.55 16.36
C ALA A 245 -18.87 -3.50 15.40
N ALA A 246 -17.56 -3.32 15.21
CA ALA A 246 -16.73 -4.19 14.39
C ALA A 246 -16.63 -5.60 14.96
N LYS A 247 -16.42 -5.73 16.29
CA LYS A 247 -16.43 -7.04 16.98
C LYS A 247 -17.76 -7.76 16.84
N SER A 248 -18.89 -7.04 16.96
CA SER A 248 -20.23 -7.60 16.79
C SER A 248 -20.56 -8.02 15.36
N ALA A 249 -19.90 -7.45 14.37
CA ALA A 249 -20.04 -7.85 12.97
C ALA A 249 -19.30 -9.15 12.65
N CYS A 250 -18.26 -9.50 13.43
CA CYS A 250 -17.46 -10.70 13.20
C CYS A 250 -18.21 -12.00 13.54
N ASP A 251 -18.03 -13.02 12.69
CA ASP A 251 -18.51 -14.37 12.98
C ASP A 251 -17.66 -15.02 14.09
N ARG A 252 -16.38 -14.67 14.16
CA ARG A 252 -15.45 -15.12 15.22
C ARG A 252 -14.41 -14.05 15.52
N LEU A 253 -14.08 -13.95 16.81
CA LEU A 253 -12.88 -13.25 17.26
C LEU A 253 -11.73 -14.26 17.35
N VAL A 254 -10.57 -13.88 16.80
CA VAL A 254 -9.36 -14.71 16.79
C VAL A 254 -8.23 -14.02 17.54
N ARG A 255 -7.42 -14.77 18.24
CA ARG A 255 -6.25 -14.26 18.96
C ARG A 255 -4.99 -15.02 18.60
N ILE A 256 -3.87 -14.34 18.66
CA ILE A 256 -2.55 -14.94 18.64
C ILE A 256 -2.16 -15.27 20.08
N PRO A 257 -1.91 -16.54 20.45
CA PRO A 257 -1.37 -16.86 21.77
C PRO A 257 -0.02 -16.19 22.00
N MET A 258 0.12 -15.49 23.11
CA MET A 258 1.32 -14.75 23.49
C MET A 258 1.85 -15.23 24.83
N ALA A 259 3.11 -14.96 25.13
CA ALA A 259 3.72 -15.22 26.42
C ALA A 259 2.99 -14.43 27.53
N ARG A 260 3.06 -14.97 28.77
CA ARG A 260 2.45 -14.30 29.93
C ARG A 260 3.05 -12.92 30.15
N GLY A 261 2.20 -11.91 30.34
CA GLY A 261 2.61 -10.52 30.55
C GLY A 261 2.87 -9.72 29.27
N VAL A 262 2.60 -10.28 28.08
CA VAL A 262 2.60 -9.56 26.81
C VAL A 262 1.16 -9.28 26.41
N ASP A 263 0.82 -7.99 26.28
CA ASP A 263 -0.57 -7.56 26.09
C ASP A 263 -0.97 -7.49 24.62
N SER A 264 -0.04 -7.20 23.70
CA SER A 264 -0.34 -7.03 22.27
C SER A 264 0.91 -7.19 21.38
N LEU A 265 0.68 -7.31 20.09
CA LEU A 265 1.67 -7.21 19.02
C LEU A 265 1.37 -5.97 18.18
N ASN A 266 2.38 -5.44 17.49
CA ASN A 266 2.15 -4.47 16.42
C ASN A 266 1.12 -5.03 15.42
N VAL A 267 0.19 -4.18 14.97
CA VAL A 267 -0.94 -4.61 14.13
C VAL A 267 -0.49 -5.23 12.80
N GLY A 268 0.59 -4.73 12.19
CA GLY A 268 1.15 -5.32 10.97
C GLY A 268 1.73 -6.71 11.22
N VAL A 269 2.40 -6.92 12.37
CA VAL A 269 2.92 -8.24 12.78
C VAL A 269 1.76 -9.20 13.07
N ALA A 270 0.75 -8.75 13.80
CA ALA A 270 -0.45 -9.55 14.09
C ALA A 270 -1.18 -9.97 12.81
N ALA A 271 -1.37 -9.03 11.87
CA ALA A 271 -1.98 -9.32 10.57
C ALA A 271 -1.16 -10.35 9.78
N ALA A 272 0.17 -10.21 9.73
CA ALA A 272 1.04 -11.17 9.05
C ALA A 272 0.93 -12.58 9.65
N ALA A 273 0.97 -12.71 10.98
CA ALA A 273 0.84 -13.98 11.66
C ALA A 273 -0.53 -14.66 11.39
N CYS A 274 -1.61 -13.88 11.42
CA CYS A 274 -2.95 -14.39 11.09
C CYS A 274 -3.06 -14.79 9.61
N LEU A 275 -2.61 -13.94 8.68
CA LEU A 275 -2.67 -14.20 7.24
C LEU A 275 -1.81 -15.41 6.85
N SER A 276 -0.64 -15.58 7.46
CA SER A 276 0.21 -16.77 7.24
C SER A 276 -0.54 -18.06 7.56
N HIS A 277 -1.25 -18.13 8.68
CA HIS A 277 -2.07 -19.29 9.03
C HIS A 277 -3.28 -19.45 8.09
N LEU A 278 -3.98 -18.35 7.79
CA LEU A 278 -5.24 -18.38 7.03
C LEU A 278 -5.05 -18.63 5.53
N ARG A 279 -3.84 -18.36 4.99
CA ARG A 279 -3.56 -18.39 3.55
C ARG A 279 -2.42 -19.34 3.17
N GLY A 280 -1.63 -19.80 4.12
CA GLY A 280 -0.40 -20.56 3.84
C GLY A 280 -0.62 -21.73 2.88
N ASP A 281 -1.52 -22.64 3.20
CA ASP A 281 -1.80 -23.84 2.39
C ASP A 281 -2.31 -23.50 0.98
N LEU A 282 -3.10 -22.43 0.84
CA LEU A 282 -3.60 -21.99 -0.46
C LEU A 282 -2.50 -21.41 -1.34
N LEU A 283 -1.57 -20.68 -0.75
CA LEU A 283 -0.43 -20.09 -1.47
C LEU A 283 0.58 -21.17 -1.89
N GLU A 284 0.81 -22.17 -1.07
CA GLU A 284 1.67 -23.31 -1.43
C GLU A 284 1.06 -24.11 -2.60
N ALA A 285 -0.27 -24.29 -2.61
CA ALA A 285 -0.97 -24.97 -3.69
C ALA A 285 -0.99 -24.18 -5.02
N GLU A 286 -0.84 -22.86 -4.97
CA GLU A 286 -0.79 -21.97 -6.14
C GLU A 286 0.63 -21.82 -6.72
N GLN A 287 1.67 -22.23 -5.99
CA GLN A 287 3.05 -22.21 -6.49
C GLN A 287 3.29 -23.38 -7.44
N PRO A 288 3.90 -23.15 -8.62
CA PRO A 288 4.30 -24.24 -9.49
C PRO A 288 5.29 -25.14 -8.73
N ALA A 289 5.13 -26.45 -8.84
CA ALA A 289 6.10 -27.42 -8.31
C ALA A 289 7.48 -27.10 -8.89
N THR A 290 8.43 -26.76 -8.01
CA THR A 290 9.83 -26.46 -8.38
C THR A 290 10.55 -27.70 -8.89
#